data_6f4c5058ea68f8d1186edd41d13a6b91
#
_entry.id   6f4c5058ea68f8d1186edd41d13a6b91
#
_cell.length_a   1.000
_cell.length_b   1.000
_cell.length_c   1.000
_cell.angle_alpha   90.00
_cell.angle_beta   90.00
_cell.angle_gamma   90.00
#
_symmetry.space_group_name_H-M   'P 1'
#
loop_
_entity.id
_entity.type
_entity.pdbx_description
1 polymer ?
#
loop_
_entity_poly.entity_id
_entity_poly.type
_entity_poly.pdbx_seq_one_letter_code
_entity_poly.pdbx_strand_id
1 'polypeptide(L)'
;MWGIIPGLAISILIATMLGKTAIFTSPIQTMKKETNMENIKVMAVFGTRPEAIKMCPLVLELQKYENITPIVCVTAQHREMLDQVLDIFGVKPDYDLDIMKTRQTLNGITTRVLEGMEDVLRKEKPDIVLVHGDTSTSFVAALAAFYEQIKVGHVEAGLRTYDIYSPFPEEMNRQLTGRIANLHFSPTQRNYDNLIKENIDSEKIYITGNTVIDALKTTVKDNYEFQSECLRSLDFDNKRVIVVTAHRRENLGKPLEDICNAISEIVDEYPDTEVVYPVHLNPAVRETVWSILGDKDRVHLIDPLDVMELHNAISRSFMVMTDSGGIQEEAPALAKPVLVLRKETERPEAVAAGTVKIAGVDKEVIKTLAKELLDNQDEYNKMAHAANPYGDGEASRRICEAILYEFGLKTERPDEF
;
A
#
# COMPACT_ATOMS: atom_id res chain seq x y z
N MET A 1 -46.48 -41.40 28.84
CA MET A 1 -47.66 -41.32 27.95
C MET A 1 -47.18 -40.72 26.64
N TRP A 2 -47.23 -41.52 25.62
CA TRP A 2 -46.77 -41.20 24.27
C TRP A 2 -47.90 -40.54 23.47
N GLY A 3 -47.65 -39.42 22.82
CA GLY A 3 -48.53 -38.78 21.87
C GLY A 3 -47.98 -38.85 20.46
N ILE A 4 -48.59 -39.68 19.62
CA ILE A 4 -48.26 -39.89 18.22
C ILE A 4 -48.96 -38.81 17.37
N ILE A 5 -48.22 -38.16 16.47
CA ILE A 5 -48.74 -37.29 15.43
C ILE A 5 -48.77 -38.07 14.11
N PRO A 6 -49.88 -38.06 13.35
CA PRO A 6 -50.06 -38.89 12.17
C PRO A 6 -49.42 -38.32 10.91
N GLY A 7 -48.98 -39.25 10.05
CA GLY A 7 -48.24 -39.04 8.85
C GLY A 7 -48.97 -38.38 7.70
N LEU A 8 -48.20 -37.76 6.84
CA LEU A 8 -48.57 -37.36 5.49
C LEU A 8 -48.27 -38.45 4.49
N ALA A 9 -49.33 -38.94 3.82
CA ALA A 9 -49.26 -39.96 2.81
C ALA A 9 -48.63 -39.43 1.51
N ILE A 10 -47.62 -40.16 1.00
CA ILE A 10 -47.05 -39.98 -0.33
C ILE A 10 -47.94 -40.71 -1.32
N SER A 11 -48.66 -39.99 -2.19
CA SER A 11 -49.33 -40.57 -3.36
C SER A 11 -48.42 -40.55 -4.56
N ILE A 12 -47.81 -41.74 -4.85
CA ILE A 12 -47.17 -41.97 -6.14
C ILE A 12 -48.26 -42.37 -7.15
N LEU A 13 -48.51 -41.51 -8.13
CA LEU A 13 -49.31 -41.87 -9.29
C LEU A 13 -48.39 -42.19 -10.46
N ILE A 14 -48.33 -43.47 -10.84
CA ILE A 14 -47.67 -43.94 -12.06
C ILE A 14 -48.63 -43.73 -13.22
N ALA A 15 -48.30 -42.84 -14.13
CA ALA A 15 -48.92 -42.76 -15.44
C ALA A 15 -47.87 -42.98 -16.52
N THR A 16 -47.78 -44.23 -16.98
CA THR A 16 -47.14 -44.61 -18.24
C THR A 16 -48.16 -44.38 -19.35
N MET A 17 -47.84 -43.53 -20.28
CA MET A 17 -47.95 -43.71 -21.76
C MET A 17 -47.73 -42.42 -22.51
N LEU A 18 -46.95 -42.56 -23.59
CA LEU A 18 -46.75 -41.65 -24.71
C LEU A 18 -45.78 -40.47 -24.55
N GLY A 19 -44.53 -40.81 -24.86
CA GLY A 19 -43.49 -40.04 -25.52
C GLY A 19 -43.67 -38.56 -25.77
N LYS A 20 -43.31 -37.73 -24.77
CA LYS A 20 -42.76 -36.37 -24.94
C LYS A 20 -42.04 -36.00 -23.64
N THR A 21 -40.73 -36.09 -23.64
CA THR A 21 -39.88 -35.56 -22.60
C THR A 21 -39.93 -34.03 -22.64
N ALA A 22 -40.79 -33.45 -21.83
CA ALA A 22 -40.71 -32.01 -21.55
C ALA A 22 -39.73 -31.83 -20.40
N ILE A 23 -38.51 -31.37 -20.74
CA ILE A 23 -37.55 -30.90 -19.77
C ILE A 23 -38.10 -29.58 -19.21
N PHE A 24 -38.70 -29.60 -18.03
CA PHE A 24 -38.97 -28.40 -17.27
C PHE A 24 -37.67 -27.87 -16.68
N THR A 25 -36.98 -27.05 -17.42
CA THR A 25 -35.99 -26.13 -16.86
C THR A 25 -36.77 -24.98 -16.27
N SER A 26 -37.06 -25.03 -14.97
CA SER A 26 -37.46 -23.84 -14.26
C SER A 26 -36.23 -22.89 -14.22
N PRO A 27 -36.32 -21.68 -14.75
CA PRO A 27 -35.27 -20.69 -14.48
C PRO A 27 -35.30 -20.40 -12.99
N ILE A 28 -34.22 -20.76 -12.28
CA ILE A 28 -33.95 -20.15 -10.97
C ILE A 28 -33.71 -18.68 -11.29
N GLN A 29 -34.75 -17.88 -11.29
CA GLN A 29 -34.64 -16.43 -11.18
C GLN A 29 -34.03 -16.16 -9.82
N THR A 30 -32.69 -15.97 -9.80
CA THR A 30 -32.04 -15.23 -8.74
C THR A 30 -32.71 -13.85 -8.72
N MET A 31 -33.68 -13.67 -7.83
CA MET A 31 -34.18 -12.34 -7.50
C MET A 31 -32.98 -11.58 -6.91
N LYS A 32 -32.25 -10.82 -7.76
CA LYS A 32 -31.49 -9.68 -7.27
C LYS A 32 -32.50 -8.81 -6.53
N LYS A 33 -32.37 -8.73 -5.23
CA LYS A 33 -33.06 -7.77 -4.40
C LYS A 33 -32.60 -6.41 -4.93
N GLU A 34 -33.39 -5.73 -5.74
CA GLU A 34 -33.20 -4.33 -6.04
C GLU A 34 -33.37 -3.57 -4.72
N THR A 35 -32.28 -3.44 -3.98
CA THR A 35 -32.18 -2.40 -2.97
C THR A 35 -31.89 -1.12 -3.74
N ASN A 36 -32.90 -0.25 -3.83
CA ASN A 36 -32.72 1.15 -4.23
C ASN A 36 -31.89 1.85 -3.15
N MET A 37 -30.60 1.56 -3.11
CA MET A 37 -29.63 2.32 -2.31
C MET A 37 -29.22 3.53 -3.17
N GLU A 38 -29.73 4.70 -2.83
CA GLU A 38 -29.34 5.95 -3.49
C GLU A 38 -27.95 6.43 -3.05
N ASN A 39 -27.50 6.02 -1.86
CA ASN A 39 -26.24 6.41 -1.26
C ASN A 39 -25.66 5.28 -0.39
N ILE A 40 -24.34 5.14 -0.35
CA ILE A 40 -23.62 4.17 0.48
C ILE A 40 -22.66 4.90 1.42
N LYS A 41 -22.55 4.41 2.66
CA LYS A 41 -21.55 4.86 3.63
C LYS A 41 -20.30 4.00 3.55
N VAL A 42 -19.18 4.62 3.21
CA VAL A 42 -17.87 3.97 3.10
C VAL A 42 -16.96 4.49 4.20
N MET A 43 -16.58 3.64 5.14
CA MET A 43 -15.69 4.03 6.24
C MET A 43 -14.26 3.59 5.94
N ALA A 44 -13.32 4.53 5.85
CA ALA A 44 -11.90 4.27 5.74
C ALA A 44 -11.25 4.26 7.13
N VAL A 45 -10.56 3.16 7.48
CA VAL A 45 -9.91 2.99 8.79
C VAL A 45 -8.40 2.79 8.60
N PHE A 46 -7.60 3.62 9.26
CA PHE A 46 -6.14 3.54 9.25
C PHE A 46 -5.53 4.18 10.50
N GLY A 47 -4.26 3.88 10.81
CA GLY A 47 -3.68 4.33 12.08
C GLY A 47 -2.20 4.67 12.05
N THR A 48 -1.51 4.42 10.94
CA THR A 48 -0.09 4.68 10.80
C THR A 48 0.20 5.63 9.64
N ARG A 49 1.39 6.25 9.66
CA ARG A 49 1.85 7.13 8.56
C ARG A 49 1.81 6.45 7.18
N PRO A 50 2.35 5.23 7.00
CA PRO A 50 2.31 4.56 5.69
C PRO A 50 0.89 4.26 5.19
N GLU A 51 -0.01 3.88 6.09
CA GLU A 51 -1.42 3.70 5.74
C GLU A 51 -2.06 5.01 5.30
N ALA A 52 -1.84 6.11 6.05
CA ALA A 52 -2.40 7.41 5.74
C ALA A 52 -1.98 7.92 4.36
N ILE A 53 -0.69 7.79 4.00
CA ILE A 53 -0.18 8.18 2.67
C ILE A 53 -0.97 7.49 1.55
N LYS A 54 -1.36 6.23 1.74
CA LYS A 54 -2.06 5.41 0.76
C LYS A 54 -3.59 5.52 0.83
N MET A 55 -4.14 5.81 2.01
CA MET A 55 -5.58 5.91 2.21
C MET A 55 -6.14 7.32 1.98
N CYS A 56 -5.36 8.37 2.23
CA CYS A 56 -5.82 9.74 2.00
C CYS A 56 -6.20 10.02 0.53
N PRO A 57 -5.43 9.59 -0.50
CA PRO A 57 -5.87 9.71 -1.88
C PRO A 57 -7.21 9.02 -2.14
N LEU A 58 -7.42 7.84 -1.57
CA LEU A 58 -8.69 7.12 -1.69
C LEU A 58 -9.84 7.86 -1.00
N VAL A 59 -9.61 8.44 0.19
CA VAL A 59 -10.61 9.28 0.87
C VAL A 59 -10.99 10.49 0.01
N LEU A 60 -10.01 11.18 -0.58
CA LEU A 60 -10.26 12.32 -1.47
C LEU A 60 -11.00 11.90 -2.74
N GLU A 61 -10.73 10.70 -3.25
CA GLU A 61 -11.46 10.17 -4.40
C GLU A 61 -12.91 9.84 -4.05
N LEU A 62 -13.16 9.15 -2.91
CA LEU A 62 -14.51 8.85 -2.42
C LEU A 62 -15.40 10.09 -2.30
N GLN A 63 -14.82 11.24 -1.92
CA GLN A 63 -15.55 12.51 -1.78
C GLN A 63 -16.07 13.08 -3.11
N LYS A 64 -15.57 12.60 -4.25
CA LYS A 64 -16.00 13.09 -5.58
C LYS A 64 -17.31 12.45 -6.06
N TYR A 65 -17.75 11.36 -5.42
CA TYR A 65 -18.92 10.60 -5.85
C TYR A 65 -20.14 10.99 -5.00
N GLU A 66 -21.19 11.51 -5.66
CA GLU A 66 -22.43 11.94 -4.99
C GLU A 66 -23.14 10.80 -4.25
N ASN A 67 -22.96 9.57 -4.72
CA ASN A 67 -23.56 8.36 -4.15
C ASN A 67 -22.76 7.74 -3.01
N ILE A 68 -21.66 8.37 -2.58
CA ILE A 68 -20.80 7.88 -1.50
C ILE A 68 -20.76 8.90 -0.37
N THR A 69 -21.04 8.46 0.84
CA THR A 69 -20.76 9.22 2.07
C THR A 69 -19.51 8.64 2.71
N PRO A 70 -18.33 9.26 2.53
CA PRO A 70 -17.11 8.80 3.16
C PRO A 70 -17.10 9.14 4.65
N ILE A 71 -16.59 8.23 5.47
CA ILE A 71 -16.34 8.40 6.90
C ILE A 71 -14.87 8.04 7.14
N VAL A 72 -14.14 8.89 7.83
CA VAL A 72 -12.74 8.67 8.16
C VAL A 72 -12.59 8.38 9.64
N CYS A 73 -12.09 7.18 9.97
CA CYS A 73 -11.80 6.77 11.33
C CYS A 73 -10.30 6.48 11.46
N VAL A 74 -9.61 7.24 12.31
CA VAL A 74 -8.19 6.99 12.59
C VAL A 74 -8.03 6.35 13.96
N THR A 75 -7.11 5.38 14.04
CA THR A 75 -6.76 4.77 15.34
C THR A 75 -5.64 5.51 16.04
N ALA A 76 -4.89 6.33 15.32
CA ALA A 76 -3.74 7.09 15.82
C ALA A 76 -2.74 6.22 16.60
N GLN A 77 -2.38 5.06 16.03
CA GLN A 77 -1.35 4.18 16.56
C GLN A 77 0.02 4.88 16.65
N HIS A 78 0.30 5.86 15.76
CA HIS A 78 1.47 6.75 15.72
C HIS A 78 1.00 8.19 15.50
N ARG A 79 0.63 8.90 16.56
CA ARG A 79 -0.08 10.19 16.52
C ARG A 79 0.60 11.25 15.64
N GLU A 80 1.76 11.74 16.01
CA GLU A 80 2.39 12.91 15.39
C GLU A 80 2.66 12.70 13.88
N MET A 81 3.13 11.53 13.50
CA MET A 81 3.43 11.21 12.11
C MET A 81 2.16 11.02 11.25
N LEU A 82 1.06 10.59 11.86
CA LEU A 82 -0.22 10.47 11.20
C LEU A 82 -0.82 11.85 10.92
N ASP A 83 -0.84 12.73 11.93
CA ASP A 83 -1.41 14.07 11.84
C ASP A 83 -0.73 14.90 10.74
N GLN A 84 0.59 14.81 10.59
CA GLN A 84 1.33 15.45 9.50
C GLN A 84 0.82 15.03 8.11
N VAL A 85 0.55 13.74 7.91
CA VAL A 85 0.03 13.26 6.62
C VAL A 85 -1.41 13.74 6.39
N LEU A 86 -2.25 13.67 7.41
CA LEU A 86 -3.62 14.17 7.34
C LEU A 86 -3.66 15.65 6.93
N ASP A 87 -2.78 16.48 7.51
CA ASP A 87 -2.66 17.90 7.18
C ASP A 87 -2.19 18.11 5.73
N ILE A 88 -1.19 17.35 5.27
CA ILE A 88 -0.67 17.41 3.89
C ILE A 88 -1.78 17.14 2.86
N PHE A 89 -2.63 16.13 3.11
CA PHE A 89 -3.72 15.78 2.21
C PHE A 89 -5.01 16.59 2.48
N GLY A 90 -5.06 17.37 3.55
CA GLY A 90 -6.26 18.12 3.93
C GLY A 90 -7.42 17.21 4.38
N VAL A 91 -7.12 16.00 4.81
CA VAL A 91 -8.09 15.01 5.30
C VAL A 91 -8.32 15.22 6.78
N LYS A 92 -9.60 15.37 7.18
CA LYS A 92 -9.99 15.48 8.58
C LYS A 92 -10.71 14.20 9.01
N PRO A 93 -10.26 13.54 10.08
CA PRO A 93 -10.95 12.36 10.60
C PRO A 93 -12.29 12.75 11.26
N ASP A 94 -13.32 11.95 11.01
CA ASP A 94 -14.61 12.04 11.70
C ASP A 94 -14.54 11.39 13.08
N TYR A 95 -13.69 10.37 13.19
CA TYR A 95 -13.42 9.63 14.43
C TYR A 95 -11.94 9.44 14.64
N ASP A 96 -11.52 9.63 15.87
CA ASP A 96 -10.16 9.43 16.33
C ASP A 96 -10.18 8.59 17.62
N LEU A 97 -9.67 7.36 17.53
CA LEU A 97 -9.69 6.44 18.67
C LEU A 97 -8.56 6.67 19.67
N ASP A 98 -7.54 7.43 19.28
CA ASP A 98 -6.40 7.83 20.12
C ASP A 98 -5.81 6.66 20.94
N ILE A 99 -5.52 5.54 20.26
CA ILE A 99 -5.09 4.30 20.93
C ILE A 99 -3.63 4.31 21.37
N MET A 100 -2.84 5.34 21.00
CA MET A 100 -1.41 5.39 21.28
C MET A 100 -1.13 5.39 22.78
N LYS A 101 -0.25 4.51 23.24
CA LYS A 101 0.27 4.46 24.61
C LYS A 101 1.77 4.16 24.63
N THR A 102 2.47 4.67 25.63
CA THR A 102 3.88 4.34 25.83
C THR A 102 4.06 2.83 26.05
N ARG A 103 5.04 2.21 25.35
CA ARG A 103 5.35 0.78 25.44
C ARG A 103 4.17 -0.12 25.10
N GLN A 104 3.50 0.11 23.98
CA GLN A 104 2.38 -0.69 23.50
C GLN A 104 2.79 -2.15 23.24
N THR A 105 1.90 -3.08 23.61
CA THR A 105 1.96 -4.49 23.17
C THR A 105 0.96 -4.73 22.05
N LEU A 106 1.17 -5.74 21.24
CA LEU A 106 0.22 -6.14 20.18
C LEU A 106 -1.16 -6.42 20.78
N ASN A 107 -1.23 -7.15 21.90
CA ASN A 107 -2.50 -7.41 22.59
C ASN A 107 -3.20 -6.11 23.02
N GLY A 108 -2.45 -5.15 23.55
CA GLY A 108 -3.00 -3.87 23.98
C GLY A 108 -3.52 -3.03 22.81
N ILE A 109 -2.86 -3.06 21.65
CA ILE A 109 -3.34 -2.42 20.41
C ILE A 109 -4.63 -3.10 19.98
N THR A 110 -4.62 -4.43 19.83
CA THR A 110 -5.77 -5.24 19.42
C THR A 110 -7.02 -4.94 20.25
N THR A 111 -6.89 -4.96 21.59
CA THR A 111 -8.04 -4.73 22.49
C THR A 111 -8.62 -3.33 22.31
N ARG A 112 -7.76 -2.29 22.29
CA ARG A 112 -8.24 -0.90 22.18
C ARG A 112 -8.87 -0.60 20.81
N VAL A 113 -8.30 -1.13 19.72
CA VAL A 113 -8.90 -0.97 18.38
C VAL A 113 -10.24 -1.68 18.33
N LEU A 114 -10.33 -2.92 18.85
CA LEU A 114 -11.57 -3.69 18.81
C LEU A 114 -12.70 -3.00 19.57
N GLU A 115 -12.44 -2.58 20.80
CA GLU A 115 -13.41 -1.85 21.65
C GLU A 115 -13.81 -0.50 21.04
N GLY A 116 -12.83 0.30 20.58
CA GLY A 116 -13.10 1.61 19.99
C GLY A 116 -13.88 1.53 18.68
N MET A 117 -13.58 0.53 17.85
CA MET A 117 -14.29 0.32 16.58
C MET A 117 -15.74 -0.14 16.81
N GLU A 118 -16.02 -0.96 17.84
CA GLU A 118 -17.40 -1.41 18.15
C GLU A 118 -18.36 -0.24 18.30
N ASP A 119 -17.99 0.77 19.11
CA ASP A 119 -18.82 1.95 19.35
C ASP A 119 -19.04 2.77 18.08
N VAL A 120 -18.01 2.99 17.28
CA VAL A 120 -18.09 3.74 16.03
C VAL A 120 -18.96 3.02 15.00
N LEU A 121 -18.75 1.71 14.84
CA LEU A 121 -19.50 0.91 13.86
C LEU A 121 -20.99 0.80 14.19
N ARG A 122 -21.33 0.63 15.45
CA ARG A 122 -22.75 0.60 15.92
C ARG A 122 -23.46 1.93 15.73
N LYS A 123 -22.73 3.03 15.88
CA LYS A 123 -23.25 4.38 15.68
C LYS A 123 -23.46 4.70 14.20
N GLU A 124 -22.43 4.51 13.38
CA GLU A 124 -22.41 4.92 11.98
C GLU A 124 -23.08 3.92 11.05
N LYS A 125 -22.97 2.62 11.33
CA LYS A 125 -23.49 1.52 10.50
C LYS A 125 -23.09 1.68 9.04
N PRO A 126 -21.79 1.76 8.72
CA PRO A 126 -21.34 1.88 7.34
C PRO A 126 -21.73 0.64 6.53
N ASP A 127 -21.90 0.79 5.23
CA ASP A 127 -22.18 -0.32 4.32
C ASP A 127 -20.93 -1.15 4.04
N ILE A 128 -19.77 -0.49 4.09
CA ILE A 128 -18.45 -1.13 3.95
C ILE A 128 -17.38 -0.38 4.74
N VAL A 129 -16.48 -1.15 5.34
CA VAL A 129 -15.25 -0.66 5.98
C VAL A 129 -14.07 -0.98 5.09
N LEU A 130 -13.26 0.02 4.75
CA LEU A 130 -11.99 -0.13 4.03
C LEU A 130 -10.84 -0.15 5.01
N VAL A 131 -10.01 -1.18 4.93
CA VAL A 131 -8.76 -1.32 5.67
C VAL A 131 -7.60 -1.48 4.71
N HIS A 132 -6.38 -1.13 5.13
CA HIS A 132 -5.23 -1.11 4.25
C HIS A 132 -4.11 -2.03 4.72
N GLY A 133 -3.60 -2.87 3.82
CA GLY A 133 -2.36 -3.64 4.03
C GLY A 133 -2.46 -4.64 5.19
N ASP A 134 -1.58 -4.49 6.19
CA ASP A 134 -1.24 -5.57 7.10
C ASP A 134 -0.99 -5.14 8.56
N THR A 135 -1.32 -3.92 8.91
CA THR A 135 -1.16 -3.46 10.29
C THR A 135 -2.11 -4.16 11.26
N SER A 136 -1.81 -4.10 12.55
CA SER A 136 -2.76 -4.55 13.57
C SER A 136 -4.06 -3.76 13.53
N THR A 137 -4.01 -2.47 13.19
CA THR A 137 -5.20 -1.64 12.95
C THR A 137 -6.08 -2.24 11.86
N SER A 138 -5.52 -2.57 10.70
CA SER A 138 -6.24 -3.09 9.55
C SER A 138 -6.93 -4.42 9.86
N PHE A 139 -6.21 -5.36 10.45
CA PHE A 139 -6.76 -6.65 10.84
C PHE A 139 -7.88 -6.50 11.89
N VAL A 140 -7.63 -5.74 12.95
CA VAL A 140 -8.60 -5.64 14.06
C VAL A 140 -9.83 -4.83 13.68
N ALA A 141 -9.69 -3.78 12.85
CA ALA A 141 -10.85 -3.05 12.31
C ALA A 141 -11.69 -3.94 11.38
N ALA A 142 -11.05 -4.77 10.56
CA ALA A 142 -11.75 -5.78 9.74
C ALA A 142 -12.51 -6.79 10.61
N LEU A 143 -11.91 -7.26 11.70
CA LEU A 143 -12.54 -8.18 12.64
C LEU A 143 -13.74 -7.54 13.36
N ALA A 144 -13.61 -6.28 13.80
CA ALA A 144 -14.71 -5.53 14.41
C ALA A 144 -15.89 -5.36 13.43
N ALA A 145 -15.60 -5.00 12.17
CA ALA A 145 -16.62 -4.88 11.13
C ALA A 145 -17.33 -6.21 10.85
N PHE A 146 -16.57 -7.32 10.82
CA PHE A 146 -17.14 -8.65 10.68
C PHE A 146 -18.11 -9.00 11.82
N TYR A 147 -17.79 -8.66 13.06
CA TYR A 147 -18.67 -8.91 14.22
C TYR A 147 -19.98 -8.13 14.14
N GLU A 148 -19.94 -6.92 13.59
CA GLU A 148 -21.13 -6.10 13.34
C GLU A 148 -21.81 -6.42 11.99
N GLN A 149 -21.39 -7.48 11.27
CA GLN A 149 -21.90 -7.93 9.98
C GLN A 149 -21.80 -6.86 8.87
N ILE A 150 -20.81 -6.01 8.94
CA ILE A 150 -20.51 -4.96 7.97
C ILE A 150 -19.49 -5.52 6.97
N LYS A 151 -19.67 -5.22 5.68
CA LYS A 151 -18.72 -5.64 4.63
C LYS A 151 -17.34 -5.01 4.85
N VAL A 152 -16.31 -5.72 4.41
CA VAL A 152 -14.92 -5.27 4.48
C VAL A 152 -14.31 -5.25 3.09
N GLY A 153 -13.67 -4.15 2.72
CA GLY A 153 -12.80 -4.01 1.57
C GLY A 153 -11.34 -3.92 1.99
N HIS A 154 -10.50 -4.78 1.46
CA HIS A 154 -9.07 -4.83 1.76
C HIS A 154 -8.27 -4.16 0.66
N VAL A 155 -7.75 -2.96 0.94
CA VAL A 155 -6.86 -2.20 0.06
C VAL A 155 -5.43 -2.73 0.22
N GLU A 156 -4.67 -2.84 -0.87
CA GLU A 156 -3.35 -3.49 -0.93
C GLU A 156 -3.43 -4.99 -0.54
N ALA A 157 -4.46 -5.67 -1.05
CA ALA A 157 -4.69 -7.08 -0.79
C ALA A 157 -3.76 -8.00 -1.60
N GLY A 158 -3.39 -9.14 -1.02
CA GLY A 158 -2.72 -10.21 -1.75
C GLY A 158 -1.19 -10.21 -1.69
N LEU A 159 -0.54 -9.29 -0.98
CA LEU A 159 0.88 -9.44 -0.66
C LEU A 159 1.10 -10.68 0.23
N ARG A 160 2.10 -11.50 -0.10
CA ARG A 160 2.43 -12.72 0.66
C ARG A 160 3.92 -13.01 0.67
N THR A 161 4.40 -13.39 1.86
CA THR A 161 5.69 -14.06 2.04
C THR A 161 5.50 -15.55 2.31
N TYR A 162 4.30 -15.94 2.78
CA TYR A 162 3.95 -17.28 3.27
C TYR A 162 4.73 -17.74 4.51
N ASP A 163 5.56 -16.90 5.09
CA ASP A 163 6.18 -17.10 6.39
C ASP A 163 5.50 -16.19 7.42
N ILE A 164 4.62 -16.77 8.24
CA ILE A 164 3.80 -16.03 9.21
C ILE A 164 4.60 -15.28 10.28
N TYR A 165 5.91 -15.54 10.36
CA TYR A 165 6.83 -14.86 11.26
C TYR A 165 7.76 -13.87 10.54
N SER A 166 7.62 -13.70 9.21
CA SER A 166 8.48 -12.81 8.43
C SER A 166 7.71 -12.13 7.26
N PRO A 167 7.36 -10.83 7.37
CA PRO A 167 7.47 -9.97 8.56
C PRO A 167 6.45 -10.34 9.64
N PHE A 168 6.80 -10.07 10.89
CA PHE A 168 5.93 -10.33 12.04
C PHE A 168 5.48 -9.01 12.70
N PRO A 169 4.16 -8.81 12.96
CA PRO A 169 3.02 -9.72 12.76
C PRO A 169 2.32 -9.58 11.39
N GLU A 170 2.90 -8.81 10.45
CA GLU A 170 2.27 -8.32 9.24
C GLU A 170 1.77 -9.45 8.32
N GLU A 171 2.56 -10.52 8.11
CA GLU A 171 2.13 -11.61 7.22
C GLU A 171 0.87 -12.31 7.72
N MET A 172 0.78 -12.55 9.03
CA MET A 172 -0.42 -13.16 9.61
C MET A 172 -1.62 -12.18 9.54
N ASN A 173 -1.40 -10.90 9.82
CA ASN A 173 -2.46 -9.89 9.74
C ASN A 173 -3.06 -9.83 8.33
N ARG A 174 -2.24 -9.84 7.26
CA ARG A 174 -2.74 -9.78 5.88
C ARG A 174 -3.49 -11.03 5.47
N GLN A 175 -3.07 -12.21 5.94
CA GLN A 175 -3.81 -13.45 5.69
C GLN A 175 -5.17 -13.46 6.39
N LEU A 176 -5.24 -13.06 7.65
CA LEU A 176 -6.49 -12.99 8.41
C LEU A 176 -7.44 -11.92 7.86
N THR A 177 -6.92 -10.75 7.52
CA THR A 177 -7.71 -9.69 6.85
C THR A 177 -8.28 -10.19 5.53
N GLY A 178 -7.46 -10.87 4.72
CA GLY A 178 -7.89 -11.46 3.45
C GLY A 178 -9.01 -12.50 3.60
N ARG A 179 -9.07 -13.22 4.71
CA ARG A 179 -10.17 -14.16 4.99
C ARG A 179 -11.47 -13.50 5.42
N ILE A 180 -11.37 -12.33 6.06
CA ILE A 180 -12.53 -11.57 6.53
C ILE A 180 -13.12 -10.72 5.39
N ALA A 181 -12.28 -10.18 4.52
CA ALA A 181 -12.66 -9.23 3.49
C ALA A 181 -13.66 -9.81 2.48
N ASN A 182 -14.61 -8.98 2.07
CA ASN A 182 -15.59 -9.27 1.04
C ASN A 182 -15.11 -8.81 -0.36
N LEU A 183 -14.29 -7.75 -0.39
CA LEU A 183 -13.68 -7.20 -1.60
C LEU A 183 -12.18 -7.07 -1.41
N HIS A 184 -11.43 -7.38 -2.46
CA HIS A 184 -9.97 -7.36 -2.44
C HIS A 184 -9.45 -6.46 -3.55
N PHE A 185 -8.73 -5.40 -3.19
CA PHE A 185 -8.13 -4.46 -4.13
C PHE A 185 -6.64 -4.75 -4.21
N SER A 186 -6.25 -5.51 -5.22
CA SER A 186 -4.89 -6.00 -5.42
C SER A 186 -4.06 -5.00 -6.20
N PRO A 187 -2.85 -4.66 -5.75
CA PRO A 187 -1.96 -3.77 -6.51
C PRO A 187 -1.52 -4.34 -7.86
N THR A 188 -1.27 -5.65 -7.94
CA THR A 188 -0.68 -6.28 -9.12
C THR A 188 -1.34 -7.63 -9.44
N GLN A 189 -1.11 -8.14 -10.66
CA GLN A 189 -1.51 -9.49 -11.04
C GLN A 189 -0.97 -10.57 -10.08
N ARG A 190 0.26 -10.43 -9.59
CA ARG A 190 0.84 -11.37 -8.63
C ARG A 190 0.06 -11.41 -7.31
N ASN A 191 -0.40 -10.26 -6.84
CA ASN A 191 -1.21 -10.18 -5.62
C ASN A 191 -2.57 -10.85 -5.83
N TYR A 192 -3.19 -10.64 -6.99
CA TYR A 192 -4.39 -11.36 -7.43
C TYR A 192 -4.16 -12.88 -7.42
N ASP A 193 -3.08 -13.36 -8.06
CA ASP A 193 -2.76 -14.79 -8.14
C ASP A 193 -2.56 -15.43 -6.75
N ASN A 194 -2.01 -14.69 -5.80
CA ASN A 194 -1.87 -15.15 -4.42
C ASN A 194 -3.25 -15.36 -3.76
N LEU A 195 -4.19 -14.46 -3.95
CA LEU A 195 -5.55 -14.58 -3.44
C LEU A 195 -6.31 -15.75 -4.09
N ILE A 196 -6.13 -15.96 -5.39
CA ILE A 196 -6.70 -17.11 -6.11
C ILE A 196 -6.18 -18.44 -5.51
N LYS A 197 -4.87 -18.54 -5.22
CA LYS A 197 -4.28 -19.73 -4.56
C LYS A 197 -4.90 -20.00 -3.18
N GLU A 198 -5.39 -18.97 -2.51
CA GLU A 198 -6.08 -19.07 -1.23
C GLU A 198 -7.58 -19.31 -1.36
N ASN A 199 -8.07 -19.61 -2.57
CA ASN A 199 -9.48 -19.86 -2.90
C ASN A 199 -10.40 -18.65 -2.60
N ILE A 200 -9.90 -17.42 -2.81
CA ILE A 200 -10.74 -16.23 -2.85
C ILE A 200 -11.45 -16.20 -4.20
N ASP A 201 -12.73 -15.85 -4.19
CA ASP A 201 -13.55 -15.73 -5.40
C ASP A 201 -13.00 -14.64 -6.32
N SER A 202 -12.67 -14.99 -7.57
CA SER A 202 -12.15 -14.07 -8.58
C SER A 202 -13.05 -12.86 -8.83
N GLU A 203 -14.38 -13.03 -8.70
CA GLU A 203 -15.34 -11.94 -8.88
C GLU A 203 -15.23 -10.86 -7.78
N LYS A 204 -14.56 -11.17 -6.66
CA LYS A 204 -14.36 -10.28 -5.51
C LYS A 204 -12.96 -9.67 -5.45
N ILE A 205 -12.11 -9.96 -6.44
CA ILE A 205 -10.75 -9.43 -6.54
C ILE A 205 -10.70 -8.44 -7.70
N TYR A 206 -10.15 -7.26 -7.46
CA TYR A 206 -9.96 -6.17 -8.43
C TYR A 206 -8.48 -5.83 -8.51
N ILE A 207 -7.89 -5.84 -9.70
CA ILE A 207 -6.51 -5.38 -9.90
C ILE A 207 -6.56 -3.87 -10.12
N THR A 208 -6.20 -3.11 -9.09
CA THR A 208 -6.41 -1.66 -9.06
C THR A 208 -5.14 -0.84 -9.29
N GLY A 209 -3.98 -1.41 -9.08
CA GLY A 209 -2.76 -0.68 -8.79
C GLY A 209 -2.66 -0.32 -7.31
N ASN A 210 -1.55 0.29 -6.91
CA ASN A 210 -1.31 0.70 -5.53
C ASN A 210 -1.62 2.19 -5.35
N THR A 211 -2.41 2.53 -4.34
CA THR A 211 -2.82 3.91 -4.02
C THR A 211 -1.66 4.82 -3.61
N VAL A 212 -0.45 4.26 -3.34
CA VAL A 212 0.75 5.08 -3.13
C VAL A 212 1.13 5.88 -4.39
N ILE A 213 0.82 5.34 -5.58
CA ILE A 213 1.08 6.05 -6.83
C ILE A 213 0.09 7.22 -6.99
N ASP A 214 -1.15 7.05 -6.54
CA ASP A 214 -2.14 8.14 -6.48
C ASP A 214 -1.68 9.27 -5.54
N ALA A 215 -1.00 8.93 -4.45
CA ALA A 215 -0.48 9.91 -3.50
C ALA A 215 0.50 10.89 -4.16
N LEU A 216 1.29 10.45 -5.14
CA LEU A 216 2.25 11.29 -5.85
C LEU A 216 1.58 12.45 -6.58
N LYS A 217 0.33 12.28 -7.07
CA LYS A 217 -0.44 13.37 -7.69
C LYS A 217 -0.70 14.54 -6.73
N THR A 218 -0.74 14.27 -5.43
CA THR A 218 -0.94 15.30 -4.39
C THR A 218 0.38 15.82 -3.84
N THR A 219 1.35 14.95 -3.67
CA THR A 219 2.60 15.26 -2.96
C THR A 219 3.69 15.83 -3.86
N VAL A 220 3.73 15.47 -5.15
CA VAL A 220 4.70 16.02 -6.10
C VAL A 220 4.12 17.25 -6.78
N LYS A 221 4.89 18.34 -6.82
CA LYS A 221 4.48 19.62 -7.43
C LYS A 221 5.62 20.20 -8.25
N ASP A 222 5.30 20.70 -9.45
CA ASP A 222 6.29 21.28 -10.37
C ASP A 222 7.09 22.43 -9.73
N ASN A 223 6.43 23.28 -8.95
CA ASN A 223 7.02 24.45 -8.30
C ASN A 223 7.10 24.25 -6.77
N TYR A 224 7.49 23.06 -6.31
CA TYR A 224 7.66 22.82 -4.88
C TYR A 224 8.84 23.60 -4.32
N GLU A 225 8.59 24.39 -3.29
CA GLU A 225 9.63 25.09 -2.52
C GLU A 225 10.00 24.25 -1.31
N PHE A 226 11.21 23.70 -1.32
CA PHE A 226 11.71 22.90 -0.19
C PHE A 226 11.79 23.73 1.09
N GLN A 227 11.35 23.17 2.21
CA GLN A 227 11.54 23.77 3.52
C GLN A 227 12.96 23.50 4.06
N SER A 228 13.52 22.35 3.74
CA SER A 228 14.91 22.01 4.04
C SER A 228 15.86 22.98 3.33
N GLU A 229 16.69 23.69 4.09
CA GLU A 229 17.71 24.61 3.57
C GLU A 229 18.69 23.87 2.66
N CYS A 230 19.08 22.64 3.03
CA CYS A 230 19.93 21.80 2.23
C CYS A 230 19.32 21.53 0.85
N LEU A 231 18.06 21.06 0.79
CA LEU A 231 17.40 20.76 -0.49
C LEU A 231 17.20 22.01 -1.35
N ARG A 232 16.95 23.18 -0.75
CA ARG A 232 16.87 24.46 -1.47
C ARG A 232 18.18 24.88 -2.11
N SER A 233 19.30 24.54 -1.47
CA SER A 233 20.65 24.94 -1.96
C SER A 233 21.18 24.04 -3.06
N LEU A 234 20.56 22.86 -3.30
CA LEU A 234 21.01 21.91 -4.31
C LEU A 234 20.63 22.36 -5.72
N ASP A 235 21.57 22.22 -6.63
CA ASP A 235 21.37 22.47 -8.06
C ASP A 235 20.90 21.19 -8.77
N PHE A 236 19.60 20.89 -8.68
CA PHE A 236 19.00 19.73 -9.32
C PHE A 236 19.01 19.80 -10.87
N ASP A 237 19.20 20.98 -11.45
CA ASP A 237 19.16 21.17 -12.90
C ASP A 237 20.52 20.85 -13.56
N ASN A 238 21.64 21.15 -12.89
CA ASN A 238 22.98 20.99 -13.43
C ASN A 238 23.81 19.89 -12.75
N LYS A 239 23.32 19.33 -11.65
CA LYS A 239 23.95 18.25 -10.91
C LYS A 239 23.12 16.98 -10.93
N ARG A 240 23.81 15.84 -10.97
CA ARG A 240 23.15 14.53 -10.83
C ARG A 240 22.97 14.20 -9.35
N VAL A 241 21.81 14.59 -8.80
CA VAL A 241 21.51 14.35 -7.39
C VAL A 241 21.02 12.92 -7.20
N ILE A 242 21.64 12.17 -6.30
CA ILE A 242 21.25 10.82 -5.90
C ILE A 242 20.57 10.91 -4.53
N VAL A 243 19.31 10.45 -4.42
CA VAL A 243 18.64 10.30 -3.13
C VAL A 243 18.92 8.92 -2.56
N VAL A 244 19.44 8.88 -1.32
CA VAL A 244 19.77 7.63 -0.64
C VAL A 244 18.89 7.43 0.59
N THR A 245 18.34 6.23 0.77
CA THR A 245 17.74 5.80 2.03
C THR A 245 18.18 4.38 2.37
N ALA A 246 18.87 4.20 3.51
CA ALA A 246 19.29 2.89 3.98
C ALA A 246 19.24 2.86 5.51
N HIS A 247 18.38 1.99 6.06
CA HIS A 247 18.14 1.92 7.51
C HIS A 247 17.59 0.57 7.98
N ARG A 248 17.43 -0.42 7.09
CA ARG A 248 16.92 -1.74 7.44
C ARG A 248 17.85 -2.44 8.43
N ARG A 249 17.27 -3.18 9.38
CA ARG A 249 18.03 -3.89 10.43
C ARG A 249 19.04 -4.88 9.86
N GLU A 250 18.69 -5.52 8.75
CA GLU A 250 19.55 -6.46 8.03
C GLU A 250 20.80 -5.81 7.42
N ASN A 251 20.76 -4.48 7.24
CA ASN A 251 21.88 -3.71 6.68
C ASN A 251 22.81 -3.13 7.75
N LEU A 252 22.50 -3.25 9.05
CA LEU A 252 23.36 -2.70 10.10
C LEU A 252 24.74 -3.36 10.15
N GLY A 253 25.75 -2.58 10.53
CA GLY A 253 27.15 -3.00 10.59
C GLY A 253 27.84 -3.02 9.23
N LYS A 254 28.57 -4.08 8.92
CA LYS A 254 29.38 -4.17 7.69
C LYS A 254 28.62 -3.89 6.38
N PRO A 255 27.39 -4.36 6.17
CA PRO A 255 26.60 -3.99 4.98
C PRO A 255 26.43 -2.47 4.82
N LEU A 256 26.09 -1.76 5.90
CA LEU A 256 25.93 -0.30 5.85
C LEU A 256 27.26 0.42 5.61
N GLU A 257 28.35 -0.06 6.18
CA GLU A 257 29.69 0.44 5.88
C GLU A 257 30.02 0.31 4.40
N ASP A 258 29.72 -0.84 3.78
CA ASP A 258 30.00 -1.10 2.37
C ASP A 258 29.13 -0.21 1.46
N ILE A 259 27.86 0.01 1.82
CA ILE A 259 26.98 0.98 1.14
C ILE A 259 27.57 2.39 1.23
N CYS A 260 27.96 2.86 2.42
CA CYS A 260 28.52 4.19 2.60
C CYS A 260 29.87 4.36 1.85
N ASN A 261 30.72 3.35 1.85
CA ASN A 261 31.96 3.37 1.09
C ASN A 261 31.72 3.41 -0.42
N ALA A 262 30.70 2.69 -0.93
CA ALA A 262 30.30 2.80 -2.34
C ALA A 262 29.87 4.22 -2.71
N ILE A 263 29.03 4.84 -1.88
CA ILE A 263 28.57 6.23 -2.07
C ILE A 263 29.77 7.19 -2.08
N SER A 264 30.68 7.07 -1.11
CA SER A 264 31.88 7.88 -1.02
C SER A 264 32.72 7.81 -2.30
N GLU A 265 32.96 6.62 -2.81
CA GLU A 265 33.80 6.42 -4.01
C GLU A 265 33.07 6.89 -5.29
N ILE A 266 31.74 6.76 -5.38
CA ILE A 266 30.94 7.31 -6.50
C ILE A 266 31.06 8.83 -6.55
N VAL A 267 30.88 9.50 -5.41
CA VAL A 267 30.97 10.97 -5.33
C VAL A 267 32.39 11.46 -5.66
N ASP A 268 33.43 10.73 -5.24
CA ASP A 268 34.81 11.08 -5.56
C ASP A 268 35.11 10.94 -7.07
N GLU A 269 34.52 9.95 -7.73
CA GLU A 269 34.75 9.66 -9.15
C GLU A 269 33.95 10.60 -10.09
N TYR A 270 32.76 11.04 -9.65
CA TYR A 270 31.86 11.88 -10.45
C TYR A 270 31.69 13.27 -9.84
N PRO A 271 32.46 14.30 -10.29
CA PRO A 271 32.44 15.65 -9.71
C PRO A 271 31.12 16.40 -9.85
N ASP A 272 30.27 16.00 -10.79
CA ASP A 272 28.93 16.54 -11.01
C ASP A 272 27.82 15.81 -10.23
N THR A 273 28.19 14.82 -9.41
CA THR A 273 27.25 14.04 -8.60
C THR A 273 27.22 14.58 -7.17
N GLU A 274 26.02 14.77 -6.66
CA GLU A 274 25.73 15.07 -5.27
C GLU A 274 24.79 14.03 -4.67
N VAL A 275 24.90 13.80 -3.37
CA VAL A 275 24.09 12.81 -2.65
C VAL A 275 23.29 13.48 -1.55
N VAL A 276 22.00 13.21 -1.50
CA VAL A 276 21.13 13.54 -0.35
C VAL A 276 20.80 12.26 0.38
N TYR A 277 21.15 12.22 1.65
CA TYR A 277 20.85 11.05 2.50
C TYR A 277 20.08 11.49 3.76
N PRO A 278 18.74 11.41 3.74
CA PRO A 278 17.94 11.54 4.96
C PRO A 278 18.24 10.38 5.90
N VAL A 279 19.04 10.64 6.94
CA VAL A 279 19.58 9.60 7.82
C VAL A 279 18.60 9.27 8.93
N HIS A 280 18.20 8.01 9.01
CA HIS A 280 17.30 7.50 10.04
C HIS A 280 17.84 7.77 11.47
N LEU A 281 16.97 8.10 12.42
CA LEU A 281 17.35 8.52 13.79
C LEU A 281 17.94 7.39 14.65
N ASN A 282 17.98 6.15 14.18
CA ASN A 282 18.62 5.04 14.88
C ASN A 282 20.12 5.34 15.08
N PRO A 283 20.63 5.36 16.33
CA PRO A 283 22.04 5.65 16.60
C PRO A 283 23.01 4.78 15.80
N ALA A 284 22.74 3.48 15.66
CA ALA A 284 23.60 2.57 14.91
C ALA A 284 23.72 2.93 13.42
N VAL A 285 22.66 3.52 12.83
CA VAL A 285 22.71 4.04 11.46
C VAL A 285 23.51 5.34 11.43
N ARG A 286 23.19 6.28 12.33
CA ARG A 286 23.86 7.59 12.38
C ARG A 286 25.36 7.46 12.59
N GLU A 287 25.80 6.71 13.57
CA GLU A 287 27.24 6.52 13.88
C GLU A 287 28.00 6.02 12.64
N THR A 288 27.49 4.98 11.96
CA THR A 288 28.14 4.43 10.77
C THR A 288 28.16 5.43 9.62
N VAL A 289 27.03 6.06 9.31
CA VAL A 289 26.92 6.99 8.17
C VAL A 289 27.79 8.22 8.38
N TRP A 290 27.73 8.87 9.56
CA TRP A 290 28.56 10.05 9.84
C TRP A 290 30.05 9.73 9.88
N SER A 291 30.48 8.56 10.37
CA SER A 291 31.89 8.19 10.42
C SER A 291 32.53 8.04 9.03
N ILE A 292 31.75 7.72 8.01
CA ILE A 292 32.28 7.44 6.65
C ILE A 292 31.99 8.61 5.69
N LEU A 293 30.81 9.23 5.81
CA LEU A 293 30.33 10.22 4.85
C LEU A 293 30.32 11.65 5.41
N GLY A 294 30.55 11.84 6.72
CA GLY A 294 30.39 13.13 7.39
C GLY A 294 31.30 14.24 6.87
N ASP A 295 32.51 13.89 6.38
CA ASP A 295 33.50 14.84 5.87
C ASP A 295 33.49 14.98 4.32
N LYS A 296 32.45 14.47 3.63
CA LYS A 296 32.34 14.53 2.17
C LYS A 296 31.53 15.74 1.74
N ASP A 297 32.16 16.72 1.09
CA ASP A 297 31.57 18.00 0.70
C ASP A 297 30.27 17.87 -0.14
N ARG A 298 30.15 16.82 -0.97
CA ARG A 298 29.03 16.59 -1.87
C ARG A 298 28.07 15.49 -1.39
N VAL A 299 28.15 15.13 -0.10
CA VAL A 299 27.21 14.21 0.55
C VAL A 299 26.49 14.96 1.66
N HIS A 300 25.22 15.19 1.47
CA HIS A 300 24.37 15.96 2.36
C HIS A 300 23.61 15.00 3.29
N LEU A 301 24.13 14.84 4.51
CA LEU A 301 23.50 14.06 5.58
C LEU A 301 22.50 14.96 6.32
N ILE A 302 21.22 14.65 6.18
CA ILE A 302 20.13 15.45 6.75
C ILE A 302 19.22 14.61 7.64
N ASP A 303 18.39 15.26 8.43
CA ASP A 303 17.36 14.57 9.21
C ASP A 303 16.28 13.97 8.29
N PRO A 304 15.52 12.96 8.77
CA PRO A 304 14.46 12.35 7.99
C PRO A 304 13.47 13.39 7.44
N LEU A 305 13.13 13.26 6.18
CA LEU A 305 12.20 14.14 5.49
C LEU A 305 10.74 13.71 5.71
N ASP A 306 9.83 14.66 5.65
CA ASP A 306 8.42 14.36 5.48
C ASP A 306 8.12 13.85 4.05
N VAL A 307 6.88 13.45 3.81
CA VAL A 307 6.50 12.84 2.52
C VAL A 307 6.56 13.83 1.37
N MET A 308 6.26 15.12 1.61
CA MET A 308 6.31 16.15 0.57
C MET A 308 7.76 16.43 0.14
N GLU A 309 8.63 16.64 1.13
CA GLU A 309 10.06 16.88 0.89
C GLU A 309 10.70 15.69 0.17
N LEU A 310 10.43 14.45 0.64
CA LEU A 310 11.01 13.25 0.06
C LEU A 310 10.54 13.01 -1.37
N HIS A 311 9.24 13.09 -1.64
CA HIS A 311 8.69 12.84 -2.99
C HIS A 311 9.17 13.90 -4.00
N ASN A 312 9.26 15.17 -3.59
CA ASN A 312 9.80 16.23 -4.46
C ASN A 312 11.32 16.12 -4.66
N ALA A 313 12.08 15.69 -3.64
CA ALA A 313 13.50 15.39 -3.80
C ALA A 313 13.72 14.21 -4.76
N ILE A 314 12.94 13.13 -4.63
CA ILE A 314 12.98 11.99 -5.56
C ILE A 314 12.60 12.46 -6.98
N SER A 315 11.53 13.24 -7.15
CA SER A 315 11.07 13.65 -8.48
C SER A 315 12.09 14.50 -9.23
N ARG A 316 12.95 15.23 -8.51
CA ARG A 316 14.03 16.05 -9.08
C ARG A 316 15.38 15.35 -9.11
N SER A 317 15.52 14.19 -8.47
CA SER A 317 16.77 13.44 -8.43
C SER A 317 17.12 12.82 -9.78
N PHE A 318 18.40 12.46 -9.96
CA PHE A 318 18.85 11.66 -11.08
C PHE A 318 18.45 10.19 -10.89
N MET A 319 18.76 9.59 -9.76
CA MET A 319 18.38 8.22 -9.40
C MET A 319 18.22 8.07 -7.90
N VAL A 320 17.71 6.92 -7.48
CA VAL A 320 17.52 6.58 -6.07
C VAL A 320 18.28 5.31 -5.71
N MET A 321 18.90 5.31 -4.54
CA MET A 321 19.49 4.12 -3.90
C MET A 321 18.73 3.86 -2.60
N THR A 322 18.06 2.70 -2.47
CA THR A 322 17.17 2.50 -1.32
C THR A 322 17.07 1.06 -0.85
N ASP A 323 16.87 0.87 0.45
CA ASP A 323 16.43 -0.40 1.04
C ASP A 323 14.93 -0.40 1.41
N SER A 324 14.20 0.68 1.09
CA SER A 324 12.75 0.82 1.35
C SER A 324 11.91 0.13 0.28
N GLY A 325 10.91 -0.67 0.70
CA GLY A 325 9.94 -1.27 -0.22
C GLY A 325 9.05 -0.24 -0.92
N GLY A 326 8.57 0.78 -0.20
CA GLY A 326 7.70 1.83 -0.76
C GLY A 326 8.39 2.63 -1.85
N ILE A 327 9.64 3.05 -1.63
CA ILE A 327 10.39 3.84 -2.62
C ILE A 327 10.67 3.04 -3.91
N GLN A 328 10.72 1.70 -3.85
CA GLN A 328 10.81 0.83 -5.03
C GLN A 328 9.54 0.88 -5.90
N GLU A 329 8.41 1.34 -5.36
CA GLU A 329 7.15 1.55 -6.07
C GLU A 329 7.01 3.02 -6.52
N GLU A 330 7.37 3.96 -5.65
CA GLU A 330 7.19 5.41 -5.81
C GLU A 330 8.18 6.03 -6.82
N ALA A 331 9.47 5.74 -6.69
CA ALA A 331 10.49 6.36 -7.53
C ALA A 331 10.36 5.98 -9.03
N PRO A 332 10.04 4.73 -9.41
CA PRO A 332 9.73 4.40 -10.79
C PRO A 332 8.52 5.14 -11.36
N ALA A 333 7.51 5.44 -10.55
CA ALA A 333 6.36 6.24 -10.98
C ALA A 333 6.74 7.70 -11.32
N LEU A 334 7.87 8.15 -10.79
CA LEU A 334 8.47 9.45 -11.08
C LEU A 334 9.58 9.38 -12.16
N ALA A 335 9.63 8.26 -12.90
CA ALA A 335 10.63 7.97 -13.94
C ALA A 335 12.08 8.05 -13.40
N LYS A 336 12.32 7.57 -12.17
CA LYS A 336 13.65 7.54 -11.57
C LYS A 336 14.15 6.09 -11.45
N PRO A 337 15.32 5.78 -12.03
CA PRO A 337 15.97 4.49 -11.83
C PRO A 337 16.26 4.24 -10.35
N VAL A 338 16.07 2.98 -9.91
CA VAL A 338 16.27 2.59 -8.51
C VAL A 338 17.31 1.48 -8.39
N LEU A 339 18.32 1.71 -7.55
CA LEU A 339 19.23 0.67 -7.08
C LEU A 339 18.77 0.19 -5.68
N VAL A 340 18.40 -1.08 -5.60
CA VAL A 340 17.89 -1.68 -4.36
C VAL A 340 19.07 -2.18 -3.51
N LEU A 341 19.28 -1.56 -2.36
CA LEU A 341 20.36 -1.85 -1.41
C LEU A 341 19.97 -3.02 -0.48
N ARG A 342 19.57 -4.13 -1.06
CA ARG A 342 19.17 -5.37 -0.37
C ARG A 342 19.59 -6.58 -1.20
N LYS A 343 19.85 -7.72 -0.52
CA LYS A 343 20.14 -9.00 -1.20
C LYS A 343 18.92 -9.54 -1.93
N GLU A 344 17.75 -9.31 -1.37
CA GLU A 344 16.45 -9.73 -1.91
C GLU A 344 15.43 -8.59 -1.80
N THR A 345 14.40 -8.62 -2.64
CA THR A 345 13.29 -7.66 -2.57
C THR A 345 11.95 -8.38 -2.46
N GLU A 346 11.03 -7.77 -1.73
CA GLU A 346 9.62 -8.15 -1.67
C GLU A 346 8.84 -7.59 -2.88
N ARG A 347 9.54 -6.97 -3.83
CA ARG A 347 9.00 -6.28 -5.03
C ARG A 347 9.59 -6.87 -6.32
N PRO A 348 9.43 -8.19 -6.55
CA PRO A 348 10.03 -8.84 -7.73
C PRO A 348 9.43 -8.35 -9.05
N GLU A 349 8.20 -7.81 -9.02
CA GLU A 349 7.55 -7.21 -10.19
C GLU A 349 8.35 -6.01 -10.73
N ALA A 350 8.91 -5.16 -9.86
CA ALA A 350 9.74 -4.03 -10.26
C ALA A 350 11.05 -4.48 -10.95
N VAL A 351 11.63 -5.58 -10.45
CA VAL A 351 12.82 -6.19 -11.08
C VAL A 351 12.47 -6.76 -12.45
N ALA A 352 11.34 -7.48 -12.56
CA ALA A 352 10.88 -8.08 -13.82
C ALA A 352 10.51 -7.00 -14.86
N ALA A 353 9.90 -5.89 -14.42
CA ALA A 353 9.58 -4.75 -15.27
C ALA A 353 10.83 -3.94 -15.68
N GLY A 354 11.97 -4.12 -14.99
CA GLY A 354 13.20 -3.39 -15.26
C GLY A 354 13.23 -1.97 -14.69
N THR A 355 12.31 -1.62 -13.80
CA THR A 355 12.28 -0.30 -13.13
C THR A 355 13.30 -0.19 -12.00
N VAL A 356 13.73 -1.32 -11.45
CA VAL A 356 14.74 -1.39 -10.39
C VAL A 356 15.81 -2.44 -10.71
N LYS A 357 17.03 -2.24 -10.20
CA LYS A 357 18.10 -3.25 -10.18
C LYS A 357 18.47 -3.59 -8.74
N ILE A 358 18.62 -4.88 -8.42
CA ILE A 358 19.10 -5.31 -7.10
C ILE A 358 20.62 -5.12 -7.05
N ALA A 359 21.07 -4.11 -6.33
CA ALA A 359 22.49 -3.82 -6.12
C ALA A 359 23.07 -4.61 -4.94
N GLY A 360 22.23 -5.16 -4.08
CA GLY A 360 22.72 -5.82 -2.87
C GLY A 360 23.34 -4.82 -1.90
N VAL A 361 24.31 -5.32 -1.13
CA VAL A 361 25.03 -4.54 -0.11
C VAL A 361 26.55 -4.60 -0.32
N ASP A 362 26.99 -5.18 -1.43
CA ASP A 362 28.41 -5.25 -1.78
C ASP A 362 28.85 -3.96 -2.45
N LYS A 363 29.94 -3.38 -1.96
CA LYS A 363 30.46 -2.09 -2.41
C LYS A 363 30.73 -2.06 -3.92
N GLU A 364 31.40 -3.07 -4.46
CA GLU A 364 31.79 -3.08 -5.88
C GLU A 364 30.58 -3.29 -6.82
N VAL A 365 29.59 -4.07 -6.38
CA VAL A 365 28.35 -4.25 -7.15
C VAL A 365 27.56 -2.95 -7.20
N ILE A 366 27.38 -2.26 -6.06
CA ILE A 366 26.69 -0.96 -5.98
C ILE A 366 27.36 0.05 -6.90
N LYS A 367 28.70 0.17 -6.83
CA LYS A 367 29.47 1.07 -7.70
C LYS A 367 29.29 0.75 -9.17
N THR A 368 29.40 -0.52 -9.53
CA THR A 368 29.30 -0.97 -10.93
C THR A 368 27.96 -0.59 -11.52
N LEU A 369 26.86 -0.86 -10.80
CA LEU A 369 25.51 -0.53 -11.26
C LEU A 369 25.25 0.98 -11.27
N ALA A 370 25.77 1.72 -10.30
CA ALA A 370 25.65 3.18 -10.29
C ALA A 370 26.40 3.81 -11.48
N LYS A 371 27.64 3.36 -11.76
CA LYS A 371 28.44 3.81 -12.90
C LYS A 371 27.75 3.49 -14.23
N GLU A 372 27.16 2.31 -14.36
CA GLU A 372 26.38 1.96 -15.55
C GLU A 372 25.28 2.99 -15.84
N LEU A 373 24.54 3.45 -14.80
CA LEU A 373 23.49 4.47 -14.98
C LEU A 373 24.06 5.88 -15.17
N LEU A 374 25.23 6.18 -14.57
CA LEU A 374 25.88 7.48 -14.71
C LEU A 374 26.55 7.68 -16.08
N ASP A 375 27.08 6.60 -16.66
CA ASP A 375 27.88 6.66 -17.89
C ASP A 375 27.07 6.25 -19.15
N ASN A 376 25.97 5.52 -18.99
CA ASN A 376 25.18 4.98 -20.10
C ASN A 376 23.74 5.52 -20.09
N GLN A 377 23.50 6.55 -20.91
CA GLN A 377 22.19 7.19 -21.02
C GLN A 377 21.10 6.23 -21.54
N ASP A 378 21.45 5.23 -22.35
CA ASP A 378 20.47 4.26 -22.88
C ASP A 378 19.98 3.32 -21.78
N GLU A 379 20.88 2.83 -20.92
CA GLU A 379 20.50 2.02 -19.75
C GLU A 379 19.71 2.85 -18.73
N TYR A 380 20.10 4.10 -18.51
CA TYR A 380 19.32 5.03 -17.68
C TYR A 380 17.89 5.18 -18.23
N ASN A 381 17.76 5.53 -19.52
CA ASN A 381 16.47 5.75 -20.17
C ASN A 381 15.61 4.49 -20.16
N LYS A 382 16.20 3.33 -20.37
CA LYS A 382 15.51 2.04 -20.32
C LYS A 382 14.85 1.79 -18.96
N MET A 383 15.57 2.08 -17.87
CA MET A 383 15.00 1.96 -16.52
C MET A 383 13.99 3.06 -16.21
N ALA A 384 14.31 4.30 -16.53
CA ALA A 384 13.48 5.46 -16.22
C ALA A 384 12.10 5.43 -16.94
N HIS A 385 12.04 4.85 -18.15
CA HIS A 385 10.82 4.77 -18.96
C HIS A 385 10.19 3.37 -18.96
N ALA A 386 10.68 2.44 -18.15
CA ALA A 386 10.04 1.15 -17.97
C ALA A 386 8.66 1.34 -17.29
N ALA A 387 7.67 0.56 -17.71
CA ALA A 387 6.33 0.64 -17.14
C ALA A 387 6.36 0.29 -15.65
N ASN A 388 5.81 1.17 -14.81
CA ASN A 388 5.72 0.89 -13.38
C ASN A 388 4.65 -0.20 -13.12
N PRO A 389 5.02 -1.37 -12.55
CA PRO A 389 4.07 -2.46 -12.33
C PRO A 389 3.11 -2.22 -11.15
N TYR A 390 3.26 -1.11 -10.42
CA TYR A 390 2.47 -0.84 -9.21
C TYR A 390 1.34 0.16 -9.41
N GLY A 391 1.18 0.76 -10.58
CA GLY A 391 0.07 1.66 -10.82
C GLY A 391 0.36 2.78 -11.81
N ASP A 392 -0.73 3.40 -12.23
CA ASP A 392 -0.81 4.56 -13.12
C ASP A 392 -1.38 5.81 -12.41
N GLY A 393 -1.63 5.69 -11.11
CA GLY A 393 -2.22 6.73 -10.30
C GLY A 393 -3.77 6.80 -10.38
N GLU A 394 -4.42 5.73 -10.82
CA GLU A 394 -5.88 5.61 -10.91
C GLU A 394 -6.43 4.52 -9.98
N ALA A 395 -5.63 4.04 -9.01
CA ALA A 395 -6.03 2.99 -8.10
C ALA A 395 -7.24 3.38 -7.25
N SER A 396 -7.24 4.59 -6.72
CA SER A 396 -8.35 5.11 -5.91
C SER A 396 -9.67 5.18 -6.69
N ARG A 397 -9.63 5.61 -7.97
CA ARG A 397 -10.79 5.62 -8.85
C ARG A 397 -11.34 4.21 -9.05
N ARG A 398 -10.47 3.25 -9.39
CA ARG A 398 -10.86 1.85 -9.59
C ARG A 398 -11.49 1.24 -8.35
N ILE A 399 -10.96 1.54 -7.16
CA ILE A 399 -11.54 1.10 -5.88
C ILE A 399 -12.93 1.68 -5.68
N CYS A 400 -13.13 2.99 -5.89
CA CYS A 400 -14.44 3.65 -5.78
C CYS A 400 -15.46 3.02 -6.75
N GLU A 401 -15.07 2.84 -8.01
CA GLU A 401 -15.93 2.25 -9.03
C GLU A 401 -16.28 0.78 -8.75
N ALA A 402 -15.33 -0.01 -8.22
CA ALA A 402 -15.57 -1.37 -7.80
C ALA A 402 -16.60 -1.43 -6.65
N ILE A 403 -16.50 -0.53 -5.68
CA ILE A 403 -17.47 -0.41 -4.59
C ILE A 403 -18.85 -0.07 -5.18
N LEU A 404 -18.96 0.94 -6.04
CA LEU A 404 -20.21 1.31 -6.67
C LEU A 404 -20.82 0.14 -7.49
N TYR A 405 -19.99 -0.61 -8.22
CA TYR A 405 -20.42 -1.79 -8.95
C TYR A 405 -20.97 -2.89 -8.02
N GLU A 406 -20.27 -3.18 -6.94
CA GLU A 406 -20.66 -4.21 -5.97
C GLU A 406 -21.95 -3.87 -5.19
N PHE A 407 -22.25 -2.59 -5.06
CA PHE A 407 -23.51 -2.13 -4.45
C PHE A 407 -24.63 -1.85 -5.48
N GLY A 408 -24.35 -2.11 -6.77
CA GLY A 408 -25.34 -1.95 -7.84
C GLY A 408 -25.63 -0.51 -8.25
N LEU A 409 -24.76 0.43 -7.86
CA LEU A 409 -24.83 1.85 -8.23
C LEU A 409 -24.08 2.14 -9.54
N LYS A 410 -23.30 1.20 -10.04
CA LYS A 410 -22.66 1.19 -11.35
C LYS A 410 -22.94 -0.15 -12.03
N THR A 411 -23.22 -0.14 -13.34
CA THR A 411 -23.56 -1.35 -14.11
C THR A 411 -22.34 -2.08 -14.67
N GLU A 412 -21.26 -1.35 -14.87
CA GLU A 412 -20.02 -1.88 -15.44
C GLU A 412 -18.98 -2.09 -14.33
N ARG A 413 -18.29 -3.23 -14.41
CA ARG A 413 -17.09 -3.49 -13.61
C ARG A 413 -16.02 -2.48 -14.00
N PRO A 414 -15.22 -1.92 -13.05
CA PRO A 414 -14.12 -1.03 -13.41
C PRO A 414 -13.09 -1.74 -14.30
N ASP A 415 -12.36 -0.93 -15.07
CA ASP A 415 -11.14 -1.38 -15.75
C ASP A 415 -10.12 -1.89 -14.73
N GLU A 416 -9.29 -2.83 -15.13
CA GLU A 416 -8.17 -3.32 -14.33
C GLU A 416 -6.87 -2.60 -14.76
N PHE A 417 -5.93 -2.51 -13.80
CA PHE A 417 -4.60 -1.96 -14.06
C PHE A 417 -3.70 -2.95 -14.80
#